data_8958e65f69cae68e2a967886c60dbb75
#
_entry.id   8958e65f69cae68e2a967886c60dbb75
#
_cell.length_a   1.000
_cell.length_b   1.000
_cell.length_c   1.000
_cell.angle_alpha   90.00
_cell.angle_beta   90.00
_cell.angle_gamma   90.00
#
_symmetry.space_group_name_H-M   'P 1'
#
loop_
_entity.id
_entity.type
_entity.pdbx_description
1 polymer ?
#
loop_
_entity_poly.entity_id
_entity_poly.type
_entity_poly.pdbx_seq_one_letter_code
_entity_poly.pdbx_strand_id
1 'polypeptide(L)'
;VFLDGKDHGLHYKVSFYAKDISKLPRKNDRAVGHTKTIGRYISIKKLNLKSETRCIKVNREDGLFLAGEGMIPTHNTKSEFSSYLLPAWFLGKYPHKKVIQTAHTAELAVGFGRKVRNLVGSQQYQSIFSGVSLSSDSKAAGRWNTNKQGEYFAIGVGGSVTGKGSDLLIIDDPHSEQEAAIAATSPGVYDSVYEWYTSGPRQRLQPGGAIILVMTRWSKKDRCGQSLKAASERDGADEWEVIEFPAIMPSGNPLWPEFWPLEELEKIKAELPVAKWNAQYQQNPTSEEGALVKREWWKIWDKDDPPKCEYIIQSWDTALTKGTRSDYSACTTWGVFYDRDSDGKQRANIILLNAYQDKLEFPELKQKALEEYKYWKPDACIIEAKAAGAPLVFELRKMGIPVQDYTPSRGNDKIVRVNAVSDIFASGFVYAPPLRWAEEVIEQFASFPNSDHDDLVDSSTQALLRFRQGGFISTQNDDEEEYVVRAKADYY
;
A
#
# COMPACT_ATOMS: atom_id res chain seq x y z
N VAL A 1 19.52 -1.82 35.83
CA VAL A 1 18.90 -2.48 36.97
C VAL A 1 19.63 -3.80 37.18
N PHE A 2 20.14 -4.02 38.37
CA PHE A 2 20.79 -5.28 38.73
C PHE A 2 19.76 -6.18 39.42
N LEU A 3 19.55 -7.38 38.87
CA LEU A 3 18.83 -8.48 39.48
C LEU A 3 19.76 -9.69 39.49
N ASP A 4 19.91 -10.33 40.63
CA ASP A 4 20.81 -11.49 40.84
C ASP A 4 22.27 -11.23 40.40
N GLY A 5 22.78 -9.99 40.61
CA GLY A 5 24.15 -9.62 40.29
C GLY A 5 24.47 -9.45 38.81
N LYS A 6 23.47 -9.51 37.90
CA LYS A 6 23.63 -9.30 36.46
C LYS A 6 23.00 -7.97 36.04
N ASP A 7 23.67 -7.25 35.15
CA ASP A 7 23.12 -6.07 34.52
C ASP A 7 22.13 -6.46 33.44
N HIS A 8 20.86 -6.10 33.63
CA HIS A 8 19.75 -6.35 32.71
C HIS A 8 19.44 -5.16 31.80
N GLY A 9 20.29 -4.15 31.75
CA GLY A 9 20.12 -2.96 30.91
C GLY A 9 19.07 -1.98 31.43
N LEU A 10 18.57 -1.10 30.54
CA LEU A 10 17.54 -0.11 30.85
C LEU A 10 16.18 -0.78 31.03
N HIS A 11 15.60 -0.65 32.22
CA HIS A 11 14.26 -1.14 32.52
C HIS A 11 13.32 0.03 32.84
N TYR A 12 12.10 -0.04 32.32
CA TYR A 12 11.06 0.93 32.61
C TYR A 12 10.02 0.32 33.56
N LYS A 13 9.68 1.02 34.63
CA LYS A 13 8.60 0.62 35.55
C LYS A 13 7.31 1.29 35.10
N VAL A 14 6.33 0.50 34.66
CA VAL A 14 4.98 0.96 34.40
C VAL A 14 4.09 0.46 35.52
N SER A 15 3.43 1.38 36.22
CA SER A 15 2.48 1.07 37.28
C SER A 15 1.06 1.43 36.82
N PHE A 16 0.10 0.53 36.99
CA PHE A 16 -1.30 0.80 36.65
C PHE A 16 -2.22 0.20 37.71
N TYR A 17 -3.37 0.82 37.87
CA TYR A 17 -4.46 0.30 38.70
C TYR A 17 -5.53 -0.34 37.80
N ALA A 18 -5.83 -1.60 38.05
CA ALA A 18 -6.97 -2.25 37.43
C ALA A 18 -7.85 -2.85 38.51
N LYS A 19 -9.12 -2.42 38.56
CA LYS A 19 -10.09 -2.93 39.54
C LYS A 19 -10.52 -4.38 39.28
N ASP A 20 -10.45 -4.89 38.06
CA ASP A 20 -10.81 -6.25 37.66
C ASP A 20 -9.84 -6.82 36.63
N ILE A 21 -8.73 -7.36 37.11
CA ILE A 21 -7.74 -8.08 36.28
C ILE A 21 -8.22 -9.52 35.97
N SER A 22 -9.31 -9.95 36.57
CA SER A 22 -9.60 -11.36 36.85
C SER A 22 -10.54 -12.06 35.87
N LYS A 23 -10.81 -11.51 34.69
CA LYS A 23 -11.69 -12.21 33.72
C LYS A 23 -11.04 -13.35 32.93
N LEU A 24 -9.73 -13.62 33.13
CA LEU A 24 -9.13 -14.84 32.62
C LEU A 24 -9.14 -15.92 33.72
N PRO A 25 -9.86 -17.06 33.55
CA PRO A 25 -10.06 -18.08 34.57
C PRO A 25 -8.77 -18.50 35.30
N ARG A 26 -7.69 -18.75 34.59
CA ARG A 26 -6.38 -19.14 35.15
C ARG A 26 -5.66 -18.06 35.96
N LYS A 27 -6.14 -16.82 35.99
CA LYS A 27 -5.57 -15.73 36.78
C LYS A 27 -6.43 -15.33 37.98
N ASN A 28 -7.70 -15.76 38.01
CA ASN A 28 -8.57 -15.62 39.18
C ASN A 28 -7.99 -16.36 40.38
N ASP A 29 -7.45 -17.56 40.17
CA ASP A 29 -6.88 -18.40 41.24
C ASP A 29 -5.58 -17.83 41.84
N ARG A 30 -5.00 -16.80 41.20
CA ARG A 30 -3.77 -16.09 41.66
C ARG A 30 -4.04 -14.66 42.12
N ALA A 31 -5.26 -14.17 42.01
CA ALA A 31 -5.64 -12.84 42.44
C ALA A 31 -5.93 -12.85 43.97
N VAL A 32 -4.89 -12.70 44.76
CA VAL A 32 -5.05 -12.40 46.18
C VAL A 32 -5.46 -10.91 46.25
N GLY A 33 -6.60 -10.63 46.93
CA GLY A 33 -7.14 -9.28 47.10
C GLY A 33 -6.19 -8.33 47.82
N HIS A 34 -5.25 -7.78 47.08
CA HIS A 34 -4.35 -6.75 47.59
C HIS A 34 -4.68 -5.40 46.94
N THR A 35 -5.03 -4.45 47.78
CA THR A 35 -5.16 -3.01 47.49
C THR A 35 -3.79 -2.35 47.10
N LYS A 36 -2.73 -3.12 46.82
CA LYS A 36 -1.42 -2.60 46.52
C LYS A 36 -1.19 -2.51 44.99
N THR A 37 -0.60 -1.39 44.58
CA THR A 37 -0.12 -1.14 43.23
C THR A 37 0.80 -2.25 42.75
N ILE A 38 0.43 -3.01 41.73
CA ILE A 38 1.29 -4.01 41.13
C ILE A 38 2.17 -3.31 40.11
N GLY A 39 3.40 -3.02 40.50
CA GLY A 39 4.43 -2.55 39.58
C GLY A 39 4.96 -3.71 38.74
N ARG A 40 5.05 -3.50 37.43
CA ARG A 40 5.71 -4.43 36.51
C ARG A 40 6.89 -3.77 35.86
N TYR A 41 7.94 -4.55 35.65
CA TYR A 41 9.13 -4.11 34.92
C TYR A 41 8.99 -4.57 33.47
N ILE A 42 9.25 -3.68 32.52
CA ILE A 42 9.34 -4.00 31.11
C ILE A 42 10.77 -3.75 30.65
N SER A 43 11.28 -4.69 29.87
CA SER A 43 12.56 -4.56 29.17
C SER A 43 12.25 -4.33 27.69
N ILE A 44 12.75 -3.24 27.15
CA ILE A 44 12.61 -2.94 25.72
C ILE A 44 13.94 -3.26 25.06
N LYS A 45 13.95 -4.25 24.17
CA LYS A 45 15.12 -4.62 23.39
C LYS A 45 14.81 -4.36 21.92
N LYS A 46 15.67 -3.60 21.26
CA LYS A 46 15.58 -3.45 19.80
C LYS A 46 15.88 -4.79 19.15
N LEU A 47 14.91 -5.38 18.46
CA LEU A 47 15.09 -6.58 17.67
C LEU A 47 15.33 -6.16 16.22
N ASN A 48 16.39 -6.67 15.61
CA ASN A 48 16.66 -6.51 14.18
C ASN A 48 15.84 -7.47 13.30
N LEU A 49 14.75 -8.00 13.83
CA LEU A 49 13.85 -8.94 13.17
C LEU A 49 12.53 -8.23 12.87
N LYS A 50 12.07 -8.30 11.63
CA LYS A 50 10.69 -7.98 11.28
C LYS A 50 9.79 -9.05 11.87
N SER A 51 8.88 -8.68 12.77
CA SER A 51 7.85 -9.56 13.33
C SER A 51 6.48 -9.13 12.84
N GLU A 52 5.59 -10.10 12.63
CA GLU A 52 4.18 -9.81 12.37
C GLU A 52 3.57 -9.04 13.54
N THR A 53 2.86 -7.97 13.23
CA THR A 53 2.10 -7.18 14.22
C THR A 53 0.62 -7.47 14.06
N ARG A 54 -0.12 -7.50 15.19
CA ARG A 54 -1.57 -7.70 15.20
C ARG A 54 -2.26 -6.54 15.88
N CYS A 55 -3.36 -6.11 15.29
CA CYS A 55 -4.26 -5.14 15.88
C CYS A 55 -5.38 -5.87 16.63
N ILE A 56 -5.78 -5.38 17.82
CA ILE A 56 -6.76 -6.05 18.69
C ILE A 56 -7.89 -5.06 19.02
N LYS A 57 -9.13 -5.51 18.92
CA LYS A 57 -10.30 -4.81 19.46
C LYS A 57 -10.74 -5.46 20.76
N VAL A 58 -11.11 -4.66 21.73
CA VAL A 58 -11.65 -5.11 23.01
C VAL A 58 -13.06 -4.60 23.21
N ASN A 59 -13.87 -5.42 23.89
CA ASN A 59 -15.27 -5.14 24.19
C ASN A 59 -15.39 -4.24 25.45
N ARG A 60 -14.71 -3.07 25.40
CA ARG A 60 -14.72 -2.05 26.45
C ARG A 60 -15.08 -0.71 25.85
N GLU A 61 -15.82 0.10 26.58
CA GLU A 61 -16.24 1.45 26.13
C GLU A 61 -15.05 2.39 25.86
N ASP A 62 -13.94 2.22 26.61
CA ASP A 62 -12.72 3.02 26.45
C ASP A 62 -11.77 2.50 25.35
N GLY A 63 -12.10 1.38 24.70
CA GLY A 63 -11.29 0.79 23.63
C GLY A 63 -9.90 0.27 24.06
N LEU A 64 -9.60 0.24 25.36
CA LEU A 64 -8.31 -0.20 25.88
C LEU A 64 -8.24 -1.73 25.99
N PHE A 65 -7.11 -2.29 25.60
CA PHE A 65 -6.78 -3.70 25.78
C PHE A 65 -5.40 -3.88 26.41
N LEU A 66 -5.14 -5.06 26.94
CA LEU A 66 -3.85 -5.39 27.55
C LEU A 66 -2.96 -6.09 26.52
N ALA A 67 -1.81 -5.49 26.19
CA ALA A 67 -0.89 -5.99 25.19
C ALA A 67 0.42 -6.53 25.81
N GLY A 68 0.98 -7.56 25.15
CA GLY A 68 2.24 -8.18 25.51
C GLY A 68 2.19 -8.99 26.82
N GLU A 69 3.32 -9.60 27.17
CA GLU A 69 3.48 -10.35 28.42
C GLU A 69 3.28 -9.49 29.66
N GLY A 70 3.56 -8.19 29.55
CA GLY A 70 3.39 -7.18 30.60
C GLY A 70 1.95 -6.77 30.87
N MET A 71 0.98 -7.16 30.05
CA MET A 71 -0.42 -6.72 30.15
C MET A 71 -0.56 -5.20 30.19
N ILE A 72 0.07 -4.52 29.24
CA ILE A 72 0.04 -3.05 29.14
C ILE A 72 -1.27 -2.60 28.49
N PRO A 73 -2.06 -1.70 29.10
CA PRO A 73 -3.25 -1.14 28.48
C PRO A 73 -2.88 -0.38 27.20
N THR A 74 -3.56 -0.68 26.09
CA THR A 74 -3.25 -0.12 24.77
C THR A 74 -4.54 0.16 24.00
N HIS A 75 -4.55 1.22 23.21
CA HIS A 75 -5.59 1.57 22.24
C HIS A 75 -5.09 1.33 20.82
N ASN A 76 -5.94 1.00 19.87
CA ASN A 76 -5.49 0.45 18.60
C ASN A 76 -5.59 1.40 17.40
N THR A 77 -5.49 2.71 17.58
CA THR A 77 -5.42 3.66 16.47
C THR A 77 -4.03 4.28 16.35
N LYS A 78 -3.53 4.40 15.11
CA LYS A 78 -2.22 5.02 14.83
C LYS A 78 -2.13 6.42 15.45
N SER A 79 -3.16 7.24 15.27
CA SER A 79 -3.23 8.61 15.80
C SER A 79 -3.29 8.66 17.34
N GLU A 80 -3.89 7.68 18.01
CA GLU A 80 -3.87 7.65 19.49
C GLU A 80 -2.44 7.45 20.01
N PHE A 81 -1.60 6.67 19.32
CA PHE A 81 -0.20 6.54 19.70
C PHE A 81 0.61 7.77 19.32
N SER A 82 0.54 8.23 18.09
CA SER A 82 1.43 9.24 17.51
C SER A 82 1.01 10.67 17.89
N SER A 83 -0.29 10.95 17.95
CA SER A 83 -0.81 12.31 18.12
C SER A 83 -1.40 12.60 19.50
N TYR A 84 -1.54 11.56 20.35
CA TYR A 84 -2.02 11.72 21.71
C TYR A 84 -1.01 11.23 22.76
N LEU A 85 -0.65 9.94 22.76
CA LEU A 85 0.21 9.38 23.81
C LEU A 85 1.68 9.79 23.65
N LEU A 86 2.20 9.79 22.43
CA LEU A 86 3.59 10.16 22.16
C LEU A 86 3.92 11.60 22.58
N PRO A 87 3.18 12.65 22.17
CA PRO A 87 3.49 14.01 22.58
C PRO A 87 3.34 14.21 24.10
N ALA A 88 2.39 13.52 24.73
CA ALA A 88 2.28 13.55 26.19
C ALA A 88 3.52 12.93 26.85
N TRP A 89 3.93 11.74 26.41
CA TRP A 89 5.15 11.09 26.91
C TRP A 89 6.40 11.93 26.64
N PHE A 90 6.51 12.50 25.43
CA PHE A 90 7.64 13.33 25.04
C PHE A 90 7.80 14.55 25.95
N LEU A 91 6.71 15.27 26.22
CA LEU A 91 6.71 16.41 27.11
C LEU A 91 6.87 16.01 28.59
N GLY A 92 6.49 14.80 28.96
CA GLY A 92 6.79 14.28 30.30
C GLY A 92 8.28 14.03 30.51
N LYS A 93 8.91 13.44 29.50
CA LYS A 93 10.33 13.09 29.52
C LYS A 93 11.23 14.32 29.28
N TYR A 94 10.79 15.24 28.41
CA TYR A 94 11.51 16.42 27.99
C TYR A 94 10.64 17.69 28.16
N PRO A 95 10.34 18.12 29.40
CA PRO A 95 9.28 19.09 29.65
C PRO A 95 9.59 20.53 29.20
N HIS A 96 10.80 20.80 28.72
CA HIS A 96 11.23 22.08 28.12
C HIS A 96 11.19 22.09 26.60
N LYS A 97 10.91 20.93 25.98
CA LYS A 97 10.88 20.76 24.54
C LYS A 97 9.57 21.24 23.92
N LYS A 98 9.58 21.46 22.61
CA LYS A 98 8.44 22.02 21.87
C LYS A 98 7.89 21.02 20.89
N VAL A 99 6.56 20.93 20.83
CA VAL A 99 5.80 20.06 19.93
C VAL A 99 4.95 20.92 19.01
N ILE A 100 5.05 20.68 17.72
CA ILE A 100 4.06 21.16 16.73
C ILE A 100 3.26 19.95 16.25
N GLN A 101 1.93 20.04 16.40
CA GLN A 101 0.97 19.04 15.92
C GLN A 101 0.19 19.60 14.76
N THR A 102 0.16 18.90 13.63
CA THR A 102 -0.61 19.32 12.46
C THR A 102 -1.58 18.24 12.00
N ALA A 103 -2.69 18.63 11.37
CA ALA A 103 -3.64 17.78 10.69
C ALA A 103 -4.26 18.55 9.51
N HIS A 104 -5.01 17.87 8.63
CA HIS A 104 -5.65 18.53 7.48
C HIS A 104 -6.57 19.69 7.90
N THR A 105 -7.22 19.62 9.07
CA THR A 105 -7.98 20.75 9.64
C THR A 105 -7.40 21.22 10.97
N ALA A 106 -7.57 22.51 11.24
CA ALA A 106 -7.24 23.09 12.54
C ALA A 106 -8.06 22.46 13.68
N GLU A 107 -9.32 22.11 13.43
CA GLU A 107 -10.21 21.51 14.41
C GLU A 107 -9.68 20.15 14.88
N LEU A 108 -9.26 19.29 13.96
CA LEU A 108 -8.68 17.98 14.28
C LEU A 108 -7.39 18.14 15.10
N ALA A 109 -6.48 19.00 14.65
CA ALA A 109 -5.22 19.25 15.35
C ALA A 109 -5.45 19.80 16.78
N VAL A 110 -6.37 20.74 16.95
CA VAL A 110 -6.78 21.31 18.24
C VAL A 110 -7.47 20.24 19.12
N GLY A 111 -8.22 19.32 18.49
CA GLY A 111 -8.81 18.18 19.18
C GLY A 111 -7.74 17.31 19.87
N PHE A 112 -6.68 16.95 19.15
CA PHE A 112 -5.51 16.28 19.75
C PHE A 112 -4.86 17.12 20.83
N GLY A 113 -4.64 18.41 20.59
CA GLY A 113 -4.07 19.32 21.59
C GLY A 113 -4.85 19.35 22.90
N ARG A 114 -6.19 19.31 22.82
CA ARG A 114 -7.07 19.21 23.98
C ARG A 114 -6.90 17.90 24.74
N LYS A 115 -6.85 16.76 24.01
CA LYS A 115 -6.63 15.45 24.61
C LYS A 115 -5.28 15.39 25.35
N VAL A 116 -4.20 15.78 24.69
CA VAL A 116 -2.84 15.81 25.27
C VAL A 116 -2.79 16.71 26.49
N ARG A 117 -3.33 17.93 26.40
CA ARG A 117 -3.41 18.88 27.51
C ARG A 117 -4.13 18.29 28.73
N ASN A 118 -5.27 17.66 28.51
CA ASN A 118 -6.05 17.06 29.59
C ASN A 118 -5.31 15.89 30.25
N LEU A 119 -4.59 15.08 29.45
CA LEU A 119 -3.74 14.01 29.97
C LEU A 119 -2.60 14.58 30.84
N VAL A 120 -1.86 15.58 30.34
CA VAL A 120 -0.77 16.26 31.11
C VAL A 120 -1.27 16.90 32.39
N GLY A 121 -2.52 17.40 32.39
CA GLY A 121 -3.16 17.97 33.59
C GLY A 121 -3.68 16.94 34.58
N SER A 122 -3.69 15.64 34.25
CA SER A 122 -4.26 14.60 35.13
C SER A 122 -3.34 14.19 36.28
N GLN A 123 -3.90 13.77 37.40
CA GLN A 123 -3.12 13.25 38.54
C GLN A 123 -2.33 11.99 38.15
N GLN A 124 -2.87 11.13 37.30
CA GLN A 124 -2.22 9.92 36.82
C GLN A 124 -0.93 10.27 36.04
N TYR A 125 -1.00 11.25 35.16
CA TYR A 125 0.18 11.70 34.43
C TYR A 125 1.24 12.28 35.37
N GLN A 126 0.84 13.12 36.31
CA GLN A 126 1.75 13.73 37.26
C GLN A 126 2.38 12.73 38.24
N SER A 127 1.71 11.59 38.48
CA SER A 127 2.29 10.49 39.25
C SER A 127 3.42 9.76 38.51
N ILE A 128 3.38 9.77 37.16
CA ILE A 128 4.42 9.18 36.30
C ILE A 128 5.54 10.19 36.05
N PHE A 129 5.20 11.42 35.72
CA PHE A 129 6.12 12.50 35.40
C PHE A 129 6.06 13.56 36.51
N SER A 130 6.65 13.21 37.66
CA SER A 130 6.62 14.08 38.84
C SER A 130 7.30 15.44 38.55
N GLY A 131 6.61 16.53 38.89
CA GLY A 131 7.09 17.88 38.66
C GLY A 131 6.83 18.46 37.27
N VAL A 132 6.14 17.73 36.39
CA VAL A 132 5.66 18.24 35.11
C VAL A 132 4.15 18.50 35.21
N SER A 133 3.76 19.74 34.92
CA SER A 133 2.36 20.19 34.94
C SER A 133 2.12 21.23 33.85
N LEU A 134 0.87 21.58 33.63
CA LEU A 134 0.51 22.70 32.77
C LEU A 134 0.91 24.03 33.44
N SER A 135 1.39 25.00 32.65
CA SER A 135 1.59 26.36 33.11
C SER A 135 0.24 26.98 33.49
N SER A 136 0.26 27.87 34.51
CA SER A 136 -0.97 28.50 35.01
C SER A 136 -1.60 29.47 34.01
N ASP A 137 -0.79 30.07 33.14
CA ASP A 137 -1.12 31.17 32.23
C ASP A 137 -1.33 30.76 30.76
N SER A 138 -1.12 29.50 30.43
CA SER A 138 -1.19 29.02 29.03
C SER A 138 -1.85 27.68 28.93
N LYS A 139 -3.20 27.64 28.80
CA LYS A 139 -4.02 26.43 28.84
C LYS A 139 -5.07 26.32 27.71
N ALA A 140 -4.91 27.04 26.60
CA ALA A 140 -5.82 26.93 25.47
C ALA A 140 -5.74 25.53 24.83
N ALA A 141 -6.83 25.04 24.18
CA ALA A 141 -6.89 23.70 23.67
C ALA A 141 -5.81 23.40 22.62
N GLY A 142 -5.57 24.32 21.71
CA GLY A 142 -4.58 24.17 20.63
C GLY A 142 -3.20 24.76 20.94
N ARG A 143 -3.06 25.45 22.09
CA ARG A 143 -1.78 26.06 22.48
C ARG A 143 -1.66 26.13 23.98
N TRP A 144 -0.67 25.47 24.53
CA TRP A 144 -0.42 25.44 25.98
C TRP A 144 1.06 25.17 26.25
N ASN A 145 1.46 25.49 27.46
CA ASN A 145 2.84 25.36 27.93
C ASN A 145 2.91 24.45 29.15
N THR A 146 4.06 23.79 29.30
CA THR A 146 4.41 23.14 30.57
C THR A 146 4.97 24.17 31.57
N ASN A 147 4.94 23.84 32.85
CA ASN A 147 5.59 24.61 33.91
C ASN A 147 7.14 24.64 33.77
N LYS A 148 7.71 23.97 32.80
CA LYS A 148 9.14 23.93 32.46
C LYS A 148 9.44 24.61 31.13
N GLN A 149 8.55 25.48 30.64
CA GLN A 149 8.67 26.28 29.41
C GLN A 149 8.58 25.46 28.12
N GLY A 150 8.20 24.18 28.16
CA GLY A 150 7.84 23.41 26.94
C GLY A 150 6.57 23.96 26.34
N GLU A 151 6.42 23.82 25.03
CA GLU A 151 5.27 24.33 24.29
C GLU A 151 4.62 23.20 23.47
N TYR A 152 3.29 23.17 23.47
CA TYR A 152 2.51 22.42 22.53
C TYR A 152 1.70 23.39 21.67
N PHE A 153 1.79 23.24 20.35
CA PHE A 153 1.11 24.07 19.37
C PHE A 153 0.45 23.24 18.30
N ALA A 154 -0.88 23.33 18.19
CA ALA A 154 -1.69 22.63 17.21
C ALA A 154 -2.16 23.56 16.10
N ILE A 155 -2.07 23.09 14.83
CA ILE A 155 -2.43 23.90 13.68
C ILE A 155 -2.90 23.00 12.52
N GLY A 156 -3.80 23.50 11.67
CA GLY A 156 -4.18 22.83 10.42
C GLY A 156 -3.17 23.08 9.31
N VAL A 157 -3.18 22.20 8.31
CA VAL A 157 -2.45 22.40 7.05
C VAL A 157 -2.79 23.77 6.46
N GLY A 158 -1.81 24.45 5.86
CA GLY A 158 -1.95 25.82 5.37
C GLY A 158 -1.84 26.91 6.44
N GLY A 159 -1.87 26.54 7.73
CA GLY A 159 -1.75 27.52 8.82
C GLY A 159 -0.30 28.01 9.01
N SER A 160 -0.15 29.19 9.65
CA SER A 160 1.14 29.83 9.88
C SER A 160 1.83 29.30 11.14
N VAL A 161 3.05 28.83 10.98
CA VAL A 161 3.96 28.42 12.07
C VAL A 161 5.06 29.46 12.33
N THR A 162 4.91 30.66 11.84
CA THR A 162 5.88 31.74 11.99
C THR A 162 6.15 32.03 13.46
N GLY A 163 7.43 32.19 13.84
CA GLY A 163 7.84 32.45 15.21
C GLY A 163 7.76 31.25 16.15
N LYS A 164 7.50 30.04 15.63
CA LYS A 164 7.51 28.79 16.40
C LYS A 164 8.79 28.00 16.17
N GLY A 165 9.22 27.24 17.17
CA GLY A 165 10.23 26.19 17.02
C GLY A 165 9.64 24.86 17.41
N SER A 166 10.20 23.75 16.91
CA SER A 166 9.73 22.41 17.20
C SER A 166 10.91 21.46 17.42
N ASP A 167 10.84 20.67 18.47
CA ASP A 167 11.71 19.52 18.70
C ASP A 167 11.05 18.22 18.25
N LEU A 168 9.71 18.21 18.19
CA LEU A 168 8.91 17.13 17.67
C LEU A 168 7.80 17.70 16.78
N LEU A 169 7.85 17.41 15.50
CA LEU A 169 6.82 17.76 14.53
C LEU A 169 5.97 16.51 14.23
N ILE A 170 4.68 16.59 14.53
CA ILE A 170 3.73 15.53 14.24
C ILE A 170 2.78 16.01 13.15
N ILE A 171 2.66 15.23 12.09
CA ILE A 171 1.78 15.48 10.94
C ILE A 171 0.82 14.29 10.87
N ASP A 172 -0.45 14.52 11.20
CA ASP A 172 -1.46 13.47 11.26
C ASP A 172 -2.55 13.74 10.21
N ASP A 173 -2.72 12.79 9.30
CA ASP A 173 -3.64 12.86 8.16
C ASP A 173 -3.67 14.26 7.48
N PRO A 174 -2.56 14.65 6.80
CA PRO A 174 -2.45 15.97 6.19
C PRO A 174 -3.35 16.19 4.99
N HIS A 175 -3.96 15.14 4.45
CA HIS A 175 -4.90 15.15 3.34
C HIS A 175 -6.27 14.68 3.78
N SER A 176 -7.32 15.31 3.21
CA SER A 176 -8.71 14.88 3.38
C SER A 176 -9.18 14.03 2.19
N GLU A 177 -10.28 13.32 2.38
CA GLU A 177 -10.94 12.59 1.29
C GLU A 177 -11.38 13.51 0.14
N GLN A 178 -11.80 14.73 0.47
CA GLN A 178 -12.21 15.73 -0.52
C GLN A 178 -11.02 16.20 -1.37
N GLU A 179 -9.87 16.45 -0.73
CA GLU A 179 -8.64 16.81 -1.44
C GLU A 179 -8.16 15.67 -2.34
N ALA A 180 -8.25 14.44 -1.88
CA ALA A 180 -7.90 13.26 -2.68
C ALA A 180 -8.83 13.09 -3.90
N ALA A 181 -10.13 13.40 -3.75
CA ALA A 181 -11.07 13.40 -4.87
C ALA A 181 -10.77 14.51 -5.90
N ILE A 182 -10.41 15.71 -5.44
CA ILE A 182 -10.00 16.82 -6.31
C ILE A 182 -8.67 16.49 -7.00
N ALA A 183 -7.75 15.84 -6.31
CA ALA A 183 -6.44 15.48 -6.84
C ALA A 183 -6.50 14.52 -8.03
N ALA A 184 -7.59 13.77 -8.19
CA ALA A 184 -7.81 12.92 -9.37
C ALA A 184 -7.87 13.76 -10.68
N THR A 185 -8.35 14.99 -10.61
CA THR A 185 -8.44 15.92 -11.76
C THR A 185 -7.42 17.07 -11.68
N SER A 186 -6.89 17.35 -10.50
CA SER A 186 -5.95 18.44 -10.23
C SER A 186 -4.86 18.00 -9.22
N PRO A 187 -3.84 17.27 -9.68
CA PRO A 187 -2.78 16.72 -8.80
C PRO A 187 -2.02 17.75 -7.97
N GLY A 188 -2.02 19.02 -8.38
CA GLY A 188 -1.39 20.14 -7.66
C GLY A 188 -1.89 20.38 -6.23
N VAL A 189 -3.00 19.76 -5.84
CA VAL A 189 -3.51 19.78 -4.45
C VAL A 189 -2.47 19.15 -3.50
N TYR A 190 -1.86 18.04 -3.89
CA TYR A 190 -0.81 17.40 -3.08
C TYR A 190 0.46 18.24 -2.99
N ASP A 191 0.80 18.93 -4.07
CA ASP A 191 1.98 19.81 -4.13
C ASP A 191 1.85 20.97 -3.16
N SER A 192 0.65 21.53 -3.00
CA SER A 192 0.40 22.64 -2.06
C SER A 192 0.65 22.25 -0.61
N VAL A 193 0.29 21.02 -0.21
CA VAL A 193 0.54 20.48 1.13
C VAL A 193 2.04 20.24 1.35
N TYR A 194 2.71 19.73 0.34
CA TYR A 194 4.17 19.51 0.41
C TYR A 194 4.94 20.83 0.47
N GLU A 195 4.54 21.82 -0.33
CA GLU A 195 5.13 23.17 -0.29
C GLU A 195 4.93 23.84 1.07
N TRP A 196 3.69 23.81 1.60
CA TRP A 196 3.44 24.30 2.94
C TRP A 196 4.34 23.64 3.99
N TYR A 197 4.51 22.33 3.93
CA TYR A 197 5.39 21.61 4.83
C TYR A 197 6.84 22.07 4.72
N THR A 198 7.38 22.15 3.51
CA THR A 198 8.79 22.49 3.28
C THR A 198 9.09 23.96 3.57
N SER A 199 8.16 24.86 3.27
CA SER A 199 8.32 26.32 3.50
C SER A 199 8.02 26.73 4.96
N GLY A 200 7.23 25.96 5.69
CA GLY A 200 6.78 26.28 7.04
C GLY A 200 7.28 25.30 8.11
N PRO A 201 6.53 24.24 8.42
CA PRO A 201 6.78 23.34 9.55
C PRO A 201 8.18 22.71 9.56
N ARG A 202 8.70 22.27 8.40
CA ARG A 202 10.04 21.65 8.32
C ARG A 202 11.14 22.60 8.73
N GLN A 203 11.02 23.90 8.39
CA GLN A 203 11.99 24.93 8.76
C GLN A 203 11.95 25.31 10.24
N ARG A 204 10.93 24.86 10.96
CA ARG A 204 10.78 25.10 12.41
C ARG A 204 11.41 24.01 13.26
N LEU A 205 11.80 22.89 12.64
CA LEU A 205 12.43 21.79 13.34
C LEU A 205 13.82 22.24 13.84
N GLN A 206 14.05 22.08 15.13
CA GLN A 206 15.34 22.38 15.77
C GLN A 206 16.35 21.27 15.41
N PRO A 207 17.65 21.56 15.44
CA PRO A 207 18.69 20.53 15.26
C PRO A 207 18.48 19.36 16.22
N GLY A 208 18.46 18.13 15.69
CA GLY A 208 18.16 16.91 16.45
C GLY A 208 16.68 16.70 16.75
N GLY A 209 15.80 17.52 16.21
CA GLY A 209 14.35 17.29 16.28
C GLY A 209 13.91 16.12 15.39
N ALA A 210 12.73 15.57 15.68
CA ALA A 210 12.13 14.45 14.98
C ALA A 210 10.83 14.83 14.27
N ILE A 211 10.53 14.14 13.18
CA ILE A 211 9.27 14.26 12.45
C ILE A 211 8.54 12.92 12.50
N ILE A 212 7.26 12.97 12.83
CA ILE A 212 6.34 11.83 12.75
C ILE A 212 5.27 12.19 11.72
N LEU A 213 5.17 11.40 10.66
CA LEU A 213 4.11 11.48 9.66
C LEU A 213 3.21 10.25 9.78
N VAL A 214 1.96 10.48 10.10
CA VAL A 214 0.93 9.42 10.15
C VAL A 214 -0.17 9.78 9.17
N MET A 215 -0.48 8.86 8.27
CA MET A 215 -1.55 9.09 7.31
C MET A 215 -2.04 7.80 6.67
N THR A 216 -3.20 7.87 6.06
CA THR A 216 -3.65 6.93 5.05
C THR A 216 -3.04 7.35 3.71
N ARG A 217 -2.59 6.39 2.90
CA ARG A 217 -2.05 6.68 1.58
C ARG A 217 -3.19 6.97 0.60
N TRP A 218 -2.94 7.92 -0.32
CA TRP A 218 -3.91 8.33 -1.35
C TRP A 218 -3.32 8.22 -2.75
N SER A 219 -2.03 8.59 -2.90
CA SER A 219 -1.32 8.64 -4.18
C SER A 219 0.17 8.54 -3.94
N LYS A 220 0.94 8.19 -4.97
CA LYS A 220 2.41 8.37 -4.94
C LYS A 220 2.82 9.85 -4.85
N LYS A 221 1.91 10.76 -5.21
CA LYS A 221 2.11 12.23 -5.08
C LYS A 221 1.63 12.79 -3.74
N ASP A 222 1.04 11.99 -2.86
CA ASP A 222 0.64 12.44 -1.53
C ASP A 222 1.86 12.88 -0.68
N ARG A 223 1.59 13.48 0.47
CA ARG A 223 2.66 14.00 1.34
C ARG A 223 3.73 12.96 1.69
N CYS A 224 3.32 11.72 1.94
CA CYS A 224 4.23 10.61 2.21
C CYS A 224 5.06 10.28 0.97
N GLY A 225 4.42 10.08 -0.19
CA GLY A 225 5.08 9.75 -1.44
C GLY A 225 6.11 10.78 -1.87
N GLN A 226 5.78 12.08 -1.75
CA GLN A 226 6.73 13.16 -2.06
C GLN A 226 7.94 13.18 -1.11
N SER A 227 7.74 12.84 0.17
CA SER A 227 8.86 12.74 1.12
C SER A 227 9.77 11.55 0.83
N LEU A 228 9.20 10.40 0.51
CA LEU A 228 9.97 9.20 0.15
C LEU A 228 10.72 9.40 -1.16
N LYS A 229 10.08 10.06 -2.13
CA LYS A 229 10.72 10.46 -3.40
C LYS A 229 11.91 11.39 -3.14
N ALA A 230 11.73 12.44 -2.33
CA ALA A 230 12.81 13.35 -1.98
C ALA A 230 13.97 12.64 -1.29
N ALA A 231 13.69 11.69 -0.37
CA ALA A 231 14.70 10.89 0.31
C ALA A 231 15.49 9.98 -0.62
N SER A 232 14.86 9.46 -1.67
CA SER A 232 15.52 8.57 -2.64
C SER A 232 16.32 9.30 -3.71
N GLU A 233 15.95 10.54 -4.05
CA GLU A 233 16.53 11.29 -5.19
C GLU A 233 17.53 12.37 -4.77
N ARG A 234 17.57 12.79 -3.49
CA ARG A 234 18.36 13.93 -3.05
C ARG A 234 19.30 13.52 -1.93
N ASP A 235 20.60 13.65 -2.18
CA ASP A 235 21.62 13.47 -1.16
C ASP A 235 21.41 14.47 -0.01
N GLY A 236 21.44 13.96 1.23
CA GLY A 236 21.24 14.76 2.44
C GLY A 236 19.79 15.13 2.75
N ALA A 237 18.82 14.55 2.04
CA ALA A 237 17.41 14.66 2.45
C ALA A 237 17.13 13.92 3.77
N ASP A 238 15.98 14.22 4.40
CA ASP A 238 15.57 13.52 5.63
C ASP A 238 15.42 12.01 5.36
N GLU A 239 16.03 11.19 6.21
CA GLU A 239 15.87 9.75 6.19
C GLU A 239 14.57 9.35 6.90
N TRP A 240 13.79 8.44 6.29
CA TRP A 240 12.51 7.99 6.83
C TRP A 240 12.54 6.51 7.18
N GLU A 241 12.17 6.19 8.41
CA GLU A 241 11.77 4.83 8.79
C GLU A 241 10.29 4.66 8.48
N VAL A 242 9.96 3.76 7.56
CA VAL A 242 8.58 3.54 7.09
C VAL A 242 8.00 2.33 7.80
N ILE A 243 6.82 2.51 8.40
CA ILE A 243 6.04 1.44 9.03
C ILE A 243 4.69 1.38 8.33
N GLU A 244 4.45 0.29 7.62
CA GLU A 244 3.24 0.08 6.84
C GLU A 244 2.30 -0.90 7.53
N PHE A 245 1.00 -0.62 7.45
CA PHE A 245 -0.07 -1.45 8.00
C PHE A 245 -1.10 -1.78 6.91
N PRO A 246 -0.78 -2.71 5.99
CA PRO A 246 -1.73 -3.13 4.96
C PRO A 246 -2.88 -3.90 5.59
N ALA A 247 -4.10 -3.74 5.08
CA ALA A 247 -5.29 -4.42 5.59
C ALA A 247 -5.17 -5.94 5.45
N ILE A 248 -4.61 -6.41 4.35
CA ILE A 248 -4.25 -7.81 4.11
C ILE A 248 -2.73 -7.87 3.99
N MET A 249 -2.11 -8.62 4.89
CA MET A 249 -0.65 -8.79 4.93
C MET A 249 -0.15 -9.67 3.76
N PRO A 250 1.14 -9.64 3.42
CA PRO A 250 1.73 -10.51 2.39
C PRO A 250 1.48 -12.02 2.61
N SER A 251 1.19 -12.42 3.85
CA SER A 251 0.78 -13.80 4.21
C SER A 251 -0.64 -14.18 3.75
N GLY A 252 -1.41 -13.22 3.20
CA GLY A 252 -2.83 -13.40 2.88
C GLY A 252 -3.77 -13.23 4.07
N ASN A 253 -3.24 -13.06 5.28
CA ASN A 253 -4.06 -12.88 6.48
C ASN A 253 -4.41 -11.40 6.69
N PRO A 254 -5.61 -11.08 7.19
CA PRO A 254 -5.94 -9.74 7.64
C PRO A 254 -4.96 -9.25 8.72
N LEU A 255 -4.63 -7.97 8.70
CA LEU A 255 -3.84 -7.35 9.77
C LEU A 255 -4.52 -7.50 11.14
N TRP A 256 -5.85 -7.46 11.15
CA TRP A 256 -6.66 -7.54 12.37
C TRP A 256 -7.90 -8.42 12.18
N PRO A 257 -7.73 -9.76 12.15
CA PRO A 257 -8.79 -10.70 11.81
C PRO A 257 -9.98 -10.70 12.77
N GLU A 258 -9.78 -10.32 14.05
CA GLU A 258 -10.85 -10.29 15.04
C GLU A 258 -11.82 -9.11 14.82
N PHE A 259 -11.40 -8.06 14.10
CA PHE A 259 -12.23 -6.89 13.83
C PHE A 259 -12.58 -6.76 12.35
N TRP A 260 -11.59 -7.02 11.48
CA TRP A 260 -11.73 -7.06 10.03
C TRP A 260 -11.44 -8.47 9.53
N PRO A 261 -12.41 -9.39 9.58
CA PRO A 261 -12.26 -10.71 8.96
C PRO A 261 -12.00 -10.58 7.46
N LEU A 262 -11.33 -11.58 6.89
CA LEU A 262 -10.98 -11.56 5.46
C LEU A 262 -12.23 -11.38 4.57
N GLU A 263 -13.32 -12.07 4.92
CA GLU A 263 -14.61 -11.95 4.20
C GLU A 263 -15.12 -10.51 4.13
N GLU A 264 -15.03 -9.75 5.22
CA GLU A 264 -15.47 -8.35 5.24
C GLU A 264 -14.51 -7.45 4.45
N LEU A 265 -13.21 -7.71 4.50
CA LEU A 265 -12.23 -6.99 3.69
C LEU A 265 -12.42 -7.26 2.20
N GLU A 266 -12.74 -8.49 1.81
CA GLU A 266 -13.03 -8.83 0.41
C GLU A 266 -14.34 -8.17 -0.10
N LYS A 267 -15.36 -8.01 0.74
CA LYS A 267 -16.57 -7.23 0.40
C LYS A 267 -16.21 -5.77 0.13
N ILE A 268 -15.44 -5.14 1.03
CA ILE A 268 -14.99 -3.76 0.86
C ILE A 268 -14.12 -3.64 -0.40
N LYS A 269 -13.21 -4.60 -0.59
CA LYS A 269 -12.36 -4.67 -1.78
C LYS A 269 -13.19 -4.75 -3.06
N ALA A 270 -14.30 -5.49 -3.06
CA ALA A 270 -15.20 -5.61 -4.21
C ALA A 270 -15.96 -4.32 -4.55
N GLU A 271 -16.26 -3.48 -3.55
CA GLU A 271 -16.99 -2.21 -3.73
C GLU A 271 -16.08 -1.04 -4.16
N LEU A 272 -14.78 -1.12 -3.85
CA LEU A 272 -13.84 -0.03 -4.13
C LEU A 272 -13.15 -0.20 -5.49
N PRO A 273 -12.86 0.89 -6.22
CA PRO A 273 -11.91 0.87 -7.32
C PRO A 273 -10.56 0.28 -6.89
N VAL A 274 -9.90 -0.47 -7.78
CA VAL A 274 -8.64 -1.18 -7.46
C VAL A 274 -7.57 -0.21 -6.97
N ALA A 275 -7.37 0.91 -7.65
CA ALA A 275 -6.41 1.94 -7.24
C ALA A 275 -6.68 2.48 -5.84
N LYS A 276 -7.97 2.70 -5.49
CA LYS A 276 -8.37 3.18 -4.17
C LYS A 276 -8.14 2.14 -3.08
N TRP A 277 -8.46 0.88 -3.36
CA TRP A 277 -8.14 -0.23 -2.45
C TRP A 277 -6.63 -0.33 -2.21
N ASN A 278 -5.84 -0.34 -3.27
CA ASN A 278 -4.38 -0.44 -3.17
C ASN A 278 -3.78 0.71 -2.34
N ALA A 279 -4.22 1.95 -2.58
CA ALA A 279 -3.73 3.10 -1.83
C ALA A 279 -4.15 3.06 -0.37
N GLN A 280 -5.45 3.01 -0.07
CA GLN A 280 -5.97 3.27 1.26
C GLN A 280 -5.89 2.06 2.19
N TYR A 281 -6.15 0.86 1.66
CA TYR A 281 -6.18 -0.37 2.44
C TYR A 281 -4.87 -1.13 2.41
N GLN A 282 -4.20 -1.19 1.26
CA GLN A 282 -2.92 -1.89 1.13
C GLN A 282 -1.71 -0.96 1.33
N GLN A 283 -1.91 0.35 1.51
CA GLN A 283 -0.88 1.38 1.69
C GLN A 283 0.11 1.48 0.51
N ASN A 284 -0.28 0.94 -0.64
CA ASN A 284 0.50 0.89 -1.86
C ASN A 284 -0.22 1.62 -3.00
N PRO A 285 -0.16 2.97 -3.05
CA PRO A 285 -0.74 3.73 -4.13
C PRO A 285 0.01 3.49 -5.44
N THR A 286 -0.74 3.28 -6.50
CA THR A 286 -0.20 3.15 -7.86
C THR A 286 0.06 4.52 -8.49
N SER A 287 0.94 4.59 -9.49
CA SER A 287 1.25 5.80 -10.23
C SER A 287 1.04 5.55 -11.71
N GLU A 288 0.22 6.38 -12.33
CA GLU A 288 0.06 6.41 -13.79
C GLU A 288 1.13 7.30 -14.46
N GLU A 289 1.97 7.98 -13.69
CA GLU A 289 3.02 8.85 -14.21
C GLU A 289 4.15 8.01 -14.81
N GLY A 290 4.39 8.21 -16.11
CA GLY A 290 5.36 7.41 -16.85
C GLY A 290 4.84 6.04 -17.29
N ALA A 291 3.54 5.76 -17.17
CA ALA A 291 2.94 4.55 -17.69
C ALA A 291 3.14 4.42 -19.19
N LEU A 292 3.58 3.25 -19.63
CA LEU A 292 3.80 2.96 -21.06
C LEU A 292 2.48 2.69 -21.78
N VAL A 293 1.46 2.23 -21.04
CA VAL A 293 0.10 2.02 -21.53
C VAL A 293 -0.84 2.79 -20.62
N LYS A 294 -1.54 3.76 -21.19
CA LYS A 294 -2.45 4.61 -20.42
C LYS A 294 -3.80 3.92 -20.22
N ARG A 295 -4.43 4.13 -19.07
CA ARG A 295 -5.77 3.64 -18.76
C ARG A 295 -6.81 4.06 -19.82
N GLU A 296 -6.75 5.28 -20.30
CA GLU A 296 -7.66 5.86 -21.29
C GLU A 296 -7.58 5.21 -22.68
N TRP A 297 -6.56 4.41 -22.96
CA TRP A 297 -6.42 3.69 -24.24
C TRP A 297 -7.22 2.37 -24.27
N TRP A 298 -7.68 1.90 -23.12
CA TRP A 298 -8.53 0.73 -23.03
C TRP A 298 -9.97 1.10 -23.39
N LYS A 299 -10.62 0.28 -24.20
CA LYS A 299 -12.04 0.39 -24.50
C LYS A 299 -12.84 -0.56 -23.63
N ILE A 300 -13.96 -0.08 -23.11
CA ILE A 300 -14.85 -0.91 -22.29
C ILE A 300 -15.80 -1.67 -23.19
N TRP A 301 -15.88 -2.99 -22.96
CA TRP A 301 -16.88 -3.84 -23.54
C TRP A 301 -18.07 -3.93 -22.59
N ASP A 302 -19.13 -3.18 -22.88
CA ASP A 302 -20.30 -3.01 -22.02
C ASP A 302 -21.44 -4.01 -22.26
N LYS A 303 -21.20 -5.04 -23.08
CA LYS A 303 -22.16 -6.10 -23.32
C LYS A 303 -21.96 -7.26 -22.35
N ASP A 304 -23.07 -7.93 -21.96
CA ASP A 304 -23.05 -9.05 -21.01
C ASP A 304 -22.22 -10.24 -21.51
N ASP A 305 -22.30 -10.56 -22.81
CA ASP A 305 -21.54 -11.63 -23.41
C ASP A 305 -20.30 -11.11 -24.17
N PRO A 306 -19.16 -11.80 -24.11
CA PRO A 306 -18.00 -11.46 -24.91
C PRO A 306 -18.31 -11.63 -26.42
N PRO A 307 -17.60 -10.91 -27.30
CA PRO A 307 -17.76 -11.09 -28.74
C PRO A 307 -17.31 -12.49 -29.15
N LYS A 308 -17.87 -12.98 -30.28
CA LYS A 308 -17.38 -14.22 -30.88
C LYS A 308 -15.95 -13.98 -31.38
N CYS A 309 -14.99 -14.63 -30.74
CA CYS A 309 -13.59 -14.57 -31.11
C CYS A 309 -13.26 -15.61 -32.18
N GLU A 310 -12.45 -15.22 -33.17
CA GLU A 310 -11.95 -16.13 -34.19
C GLU A 310 -10.69 -16.87 -33.75
N TYR A 311 -9.93 -16.30 -32.83
CA TYR A 311 -8.71 -16.89 -32.29
C TYR A 311 -8.55 -16.48 -30.81
N ILE A 312 -8.26 -17.46 -29.97
CA ILE A 312 -8.09 -17.26 -28.53
C ILE A 312 -6.67 -17.67 -28.11
N ILE A 313 -5.98 -16.79 -27.42
CA ILE A 313 -4.68 -17.07 -26.83
C ILE A 313 -4.81 -17.04 -25.31
N GLN A 314 -4.30 -18.08 -24.66
CA GLN A 314 -4.08 -18.12 -23.22
C GLN A 314 -2.59 -18.05 -22.93
N SER A 315 -2.18 -17.14 -22.08
CA SER A 315 -0.78 -16.89 -21.76
C SER A 315 -0.52 -16.97 -20.26
N TRP A 316 0.56 -17.65 -19.87
CA TRP A 316 0.96 -17.86 -18.49
C TRP A 316 2.34 -17.27 -18.21
N ASP A 317 2.44 -16.47 -17.16
CA ASP A 317 3.68 -16.17 -16.45
C ASP A 317 3.67 -16.90 -15.10
N THR A 318 4.75 -17.64 -14.77
CA THR A 318 4.70 -18.60 -13.66
C THR A 318 5.84 -18.44 -12.68
N ALA A 319 5.52 -18.44 -11.37
CA ALA A 319 6.47 -18.42 -10.26
C ALA A 319 6.69 -19.81 -9.64
N LEU A 320 7.85 -20.01 -9.01
CA LEU A 320 8.29 -21.34 -8.51
C LEU A 320 7.76 -21.75 -7.14
N THR A 321 7.46 -20.82 -6.23
CA THR A 321 7.22 -21.15 -4.81
C THR A 321 6.27 -20.20 -4.10
N LYS A 322 5.51 -20.76 -3.16
CA LYS A 322 4.68 -20.05 -2.18
C LYS A 322 5.56 -19.46 -1.06
N GLY A 323 6.33 -18.43 -1.32
CA GLY A 323 7.07 -17.69 -0.30
C GLY A 323 6.45 -16.30 -0.05
N THR A 324 6.67 -15.70 1.11
CA THR A 324 6.25 -14.31 1.41
C THR A 324 6.88 -13.26 0.49
N ARG A 325 7.91 -13.66 -0.28
CA ARG A 325 8.62 -12.87 -1.28
C ARG A 325 8.56 -13.45 -2.69
N SER A 326 7.76 -14.51 -2.94
CA SER A 326 7.62 -15.08 -4.28
C SER A 326 6.62 -14.29 -5.11
N ASP A 327 6.92 -14.18 -6.39
CA ASP A 327 6.04 -13.59 -7.40
C ASP A 327 4.76 -14.43 -7.55
N TYR A 328 3.75 -13.85 -8.15
CA TYR A 328 2.51 -14.53 -8.47
C TYR A 328 2.68 -15.38 -9.73
N SER A 329 1.86 -16.41 -9.85
CA SER A 329 1.58 -17.02 -11.16
C SER A 329 0.36 -16.34 -11.76
N ALA A 330 0.51 -15.82 -12.97
CA ALA A 330 -0.53 -15.07 -13.67
C ALA A 330 -0.91 -15.74 -14.98
N CYS A 331 -2.19 -15.66 -15.30
CA CYS A 331 -2.74 -16.11 -16.57
C CYS A 331 -3.64 -15.04 -17.16
N THR A 332 -3.49 -14.75 -18.43
CA THR A 332 -4.44 -13.92 -19.18
C THR A 332 -4.93 -14.64 -20.43
N THR A 333 -6.23 -14.52 -20.69
CA THR A 333 -6.88 -15.10 -21.87
C THR A 333 -7.41 -13.98 -22.75
N TRP A 334 -7.01 -13.99 -24.00
CA TRP A 334 -7.28 -12.94 -24.97
C TRP A 334 -7.92 -13.51 -26.23
N GLY A 335 -8.85 -12.76 -26.82
CA GLY A 335 -9.49 -13.16 -28.07
C GLY A 335 -9.41 -12.08 -29.15
N VAL A 336 -9.25 -12.49 -30.40
CA VAL A 336 -9.40 -11.60 -31.57
C VAL A 336 -10.82 -11.69 -32.08
N PHE A 337 -11.45 -10.55 -32.30
CA PHE A 337 -12.75 -10.43 -32.92
C PHE A 337 -12.75 -9.30 -33.96
N TYR A 338 -13.69 -9.37 -34.89
CA TYR A 338 -13.82 -8.38 -35.94
C TYR A 338 -15.10 -7.57 -35.77
N ASP A 339 -14.96 -6.26 -35.89
CA ASP A 339 -16.08 -5.33 -35.91
C ASP A 339 -15.93 -4.39 -37.11
N ARG A 340 -16.99 -3.69 -37.46
CA ARG A 340 -16.97 -2.70 -38.54
C ARG A 340 -16.66 -1.33 -37.96
N ASP A 341 -15.69 -0.63 -38.58
CA ASP A 341 -15.39 0.74 -38.24
C ASP A 341 -16.49 1.71 -38.76
N SER A 342 -16.31 3.01 -38.51
CA SER A 342 -17.22 4.08 -38.96
C SER A 342 -17.42 4.11 -40.47
N ASP A 343 -16.46 3.61 -41.24
CA ASP A 343 -16.46 3.58 -42.71
C ASP A 343 -16.99 2.23 -43.26
N GLY A 344 -17.46 1.34 -42.36
CA GLY A 344 -17.99 0.01 -42.69
C GLY A 344 -16.94 -1.03 -43.04
N LYS A 345 -15.66 -0.71 -42.90
CA LYS A 345 -14.54 -1.62 -43.13
C LYS A 345 -14.34 -2.56 -41.94
N GLN A 346 -14.11 -3.82 -42.20
CA GLN A 346 -13.84 -4.81 -41.14
C GLN A 346 -12.51 -4.51 -40.46
N ARG A 347 -12.53 -4.40 -39.13
CA ARG A 347 -11.36 -4.12 -38.31
C ARG A 347 -11.19 -5.20 -37.25
N ALA A 348 -9.97 -5.71 -37.13
CA ALA A 348 -9.59 -6.61 -36.06
C ALA A 348 -9.43 -5.86 -34.75
N ASN A 349 -9.98 -6.42 -33.67
CA ASN A 349 -9.85 -5.92 -32.30
C ASN A 349 -9.48 -7.07 -31.39
N ILE A 350 -8.90 -6.75 -30.22
CA ILE A 350 -8.53 -7.72 -29.18
C ILE A 350 -9.38 -7.46 -27.95
N ILE A 351 -9.85 -8.51 -27.32
CA ILE A 351 -10.57 -8.44 -26.05
C ILE A 351 -9.90 -9.30 -24.99
N LEU A 352 -9.76 -8.75 -23.80
CA LEU A 352 -9.40 -9.49 -22.60
C LEU A 352 -10.62 -10.30 -22.13
N LEU A 353 -10.53 -11.62 -22.20
CA LEU A 353 -11.61 -12.55 -21.88
C LEU A 353 -11.57 -13.01 -20.42
N ASN A 354 -10.36 -13.16 -19.86
CA ASN A 354 -10.15 -13.56 -18.47
C ASN A 354 -8.75 -13.17 -17.98
N ALA A 355 -8.62 -12.96 -16.69
CA ALA A 355 -7.34 -12.85 -16.00
C ALA A 355 -7.41 -13.56 -14.64
N TYR A 356 -6.30 -14.20 -14.28
CA TYR A 356 -6.14 -14.91 -13.02
C TYR A 356 -4.72 -14.65 -12.49
N GLN A 357 -4.59 -14.37 -11.20
CA GLN A 357 -3.31 -14.17 -10.52
C GLN A 357 -3.40 -14.73 -9.09
N ASP A 358 -2.49 -15.64 -8.75
CA ASP A 358 -2.42 -16.19 -7.39
C ASP A 358 -1.03 -16.77 -7.09
N LYS A 359 -0.76 -17.01 -5.80
CA LYS A 359 0.45 -17.69 -5.33
C LYS A 359 0.16 -19.18 -5.20
N LEU A 360 0.56 -19.94 -6.19
CA LEU A 360 0.27 -21.37 -6.30
C LEU A 360 1.52 -22.22 -6.14
N GLU A 361 1.39 -23.36 -5.47
CA GLU A 361 2.36 -24.43 -5.56
C GLU A 361 2.21 -25.18 -6.90
N PHE A 362 3.26 -25.86 -7.35
CA PHE A 362 3.28 -26.51 -8.65
C PHE A 362 2.09 -27.46 -8.93
N PRO A 363 1.64 -28.30 -7.97
CA PRO A 363 0.46 -29.13 -8.18
C PRO A 363 -0.83 -28.32 -8.39
N GLU A 364 -1.01 -27.24 -7.64
CA GLU A 364 -2.14 -26.31 -7.74
C GLU A 364 -2.09 -25.55 -9.06
N LEU A 365 -0.91 -25.04 -9.44
CA LEU A 365 -0.68 -24.36 -10.72
C LEU A 365 -1.01 -25.26 -11.91
N LYS A 366 -0.55 -26.52 -11.90
CA LYS A 366 -0.86 -27.50 -12.93
C LYS A 366 -2.36 -27.76 -13.04
N GLN A 367 -3.04 -27.93 -11.91
CA GLN A 367 -4.49 -28.15 -11.88
C GLN A 367 -5.24 -26.94 -12.43
N LYS A 368 -4.86 -25.74 -12.00
CA LYS A 368 -5.47 -24.50 -12.46
C LYS A 368 -5.25 -24.27 -13.95
N ALA A 369 -4.05 -24.49 -14.45
CA ALA A 369 -3.75 -24.38 -15.88
C ALA A 369 -4.58 -25.34 -16.73
N LEU A 370 -4.81 -26.56 -16.24
CA LEU A 370 -5.67 -27.53 -16.90
C LEU A 370 -7.15 -27.11 -16.92
N GLU A 371 -7.65 -26.55 -15.82
CA GLU A 371 -9.02 -26.02 -15.69
C GLU A 371 -9.25 -24.86 -16.65
N GLU A 372 -8.38 -23.87 -16.65
CA GLU A 372 -8.45 -22.71 -17.55
C GLU A 372 -8.37 -23.11 -19.02
N TYR A 373 -7.47 -24.05 -19.36
CA TYR A 373 -7.37 -24.57 -20.73
C TYR A 373 -8.66 -25.27 -21.17
N LYS A 374 -9.25 -26.13 -20.34
CA LYS A 374 -10.48 -26.84 -20.65
C LYS A 374 -11.69 -25.90 -20.78
N TYR A 375 -11.73 -24.87 -19.99
CA TYR A 375 -12.82 -23.88 -20.02
C TYR A 375 -12.77 -23.03 -21.29
N TRP A 376 -11.62 -22.42 -21.56
CA TRP A 376 -11.46 -21.47 -22.66
C TRP A 376 -11.19 -22.12 -24.00
N LYS A 377 -10.64 -23.34 -24.02
CA LYS A 377 -10.21 -24.08 -25.21
C LYS A 377 -9.43 -23.18 -26.17
N PRO A 378 -8.34 -22.56 -25.74
CA PRO A 378 -7.60 -21.61 -26.55
C PRO A 378 -6.97 -22.29 -27.77
N ASP A 379 -6.87 -21.54 -28.87
CA ASP A 379 -6.18 -21.98 -30.09
C ASP A 379 -4.64 -22.02 -29.88
N ALA A 380 -4.13 -21.18 -28.99
CA ALA A 380 -2.75 -21.22 -28.53
C ALA A 380 -2.66 -21.04 -27.00
N CYS A 381 -1.90 -21.91 -26.35
CA CYS A 381 -1.52 -21.80 -24.94
C CYS A 381 -0.01 -21.52 -24.86
N ILE A 382 0.37 -20.37 -24.30
CA ILE A 382 1.75 -19.90 -24.20
C ILE A 382 2.16 -19.93 -22.74
N ILE A 383 3.34 -20.46 -22.44
CA ILE A 383 3.90 -20.47 -21.07
C ILE A 383 5.34 -20.00 -21.14
N GLU A 384 5.71 -19.04 -20.30
CA GLU A 384 7.10 -18.62 -20.16
C GLU A 384 7.94 -19.76 -19.59
N ALA A 385 8.95 -20.23 -20.33
CA ALA A 385 9.77 -21.40 -20.00
C ALA A 385 10.87 -21.08 -18.97
N LYS A 386 10.56 -20.25 -17.98
CA LYS A 386 11.41 -19.98 -16.82
C LYS A 386 10.79 -20.57 -15.55
N ALA A 387 11.59 -20.76 -14.55
CA ALA A 387 11.14 -21.16 -13.22
C ALA A 387 10.18 -22.39 -13.24
N ALA A 388 8.92 -22.23 -12.84
CA ALA A 388 7.90 -23.29 -12.86
C ALA A 388 7.35 -23.55 -14.25
N GLY A 389 7.60 -22.69 -15.22
CA GLY A 389 7.03 -22.82 -16.57
C GLY A 389 7.55 -24.02 -17.33
N ALA A 390 8.85 -24.32 -17.32
CA ALA A 390 9.42 -25.46 -18.04
C ALA A 390 8.85 -26.82 -17.56
N PRO A 391 8.77 -27.11 -16.25
CA PRO A 391 8.06 -28.28 -15.75
C PRO A 391 6.57 -28.31 -16.13
N LEU A 392 5.90 -27.16 -16.07
CA LEU A 392 4.48 -27.05 -16.42
C LEU A 392 4.24 -27.36 -17.90
N VAL A 393 5.04 -26.80 -18.80
CA VAL A 393 5.00 -27.11 -20.24
C VAL A 393 5.13 -28.62 -20.49
N PHE A 394 6.11 -29.26 -19.83
CA PHE A 394 6.32 -30.70 -19.96
C PHE A 394 5.09 -31.51 -19.53
N GLU A 395 4.56 -31.22 -18.35
CA GLU A 395 3.41 -31.94 -17.80
C GLU A 395 2.13 -31.75 -18.64
N LEU A 396 1.85 -30.51 -19.09
CA LEU A 396 0.68 -30.23 -19.91
C LEU A 396 0.78 -30.87 -21.30
N ARG A 397 1.96 -30.86 -21.93
CA ARG A 397 2.20 -31.58 -23.21
C ARG A 397 2.00 -33.07 -23.05
N LYS A 398 2.44 -33.67 -21.94
CA LYS A 398 2.19 -35.10 -21.63
C LYS A 398 0.71 -35.41 -21.47
N MET A 399 -0.11 -34.43 -21.08
CA MET A 399 -1.57 -34.55 -21.00
C MET A 399 -2.28 -34.29 -22.35
N GLY A 400 -1.53 -34.06 -23.41
CA GLY A 400 -2.08 -33.83 -24.76
C GLY A 400 -2.44 -32.37 -25.04
N ILE A 401 -2.03 -31.43 -24.22
CA ILE A 401 -2.26 -29.98 -24.41
C ILE A 401 -1.15 -29.42 -25.29
N PRO A 402 -1.46 -28.74 -26.42
CA PRO A 402 -0.46 -28.14 -27.30
C PRO A 402 0.05 -26.84 -26.78
N VAL A 403 0.93 -26.90 -25.76
CA VAL A 403 1.56 -25.70 -25.15
C VAL A 403 2.75 -25.26 -25.97
N GLN A 404 2.84 -23.96 -26.21
CA GLN A 404 4.01 -23.28 -26.78
C GLN A 404 4.85 -22.69 -25.64
N ASP A 405 6.13 -23.05 -25.60
CA ASP A 405 7.06 -22.43 -24.67
C ASP A 405 7.55 -21.08 -25.22
N TYR A 406 7.53 -20.08 -24.36
CA TYR A 406 8.04 -18.76 -24.65
C TYR A 406 9.31 -18.53 -23.85
N THR A 407 10.37 -18.10 -24.54
CA THR A 407 11.62 -17.70 -23.89
C THR A 407 11.98 -16.29 -24.37
N PRO A 408 11.94 -15.28 -23.51
CA PRO A 408 12.38 -13.93 -23.88
C PRO A 408 13.83 -13.94 -24.36
N SER A 409 14.12 -13.29 -25.48
CA SER A 409 15.49 -13.15 -25.98
C SER A 409 16.34 -12.26 -25.04
N ARG A 410 17.66 -12.50 -25.01
CA ARG A 410 18.59 -11.64 -24.24
C ARG A 410 18.51 -10.20 -24.77
N GLY A 411 18.26 -9.24 -23.87
CA GLY A 411 18.07 -7.82 -24.20
C GLY A 411 16.62 -7.42 -24.45
N ASN A 412 15.65 -8.34 -24.39
CA ASN A 412 14.24 -8.04 -24.47
C ASN A 412 13.68 -7.81 -23.05
N ASP A 413 14.04 -6.67 -22.47
CA ASP A 413 13.55 -6.23 -21.17
C ASP A 413 12.02 -6.07 -21.17
N LYS A 414 11.38 -6.19 -20.01
CA LYS A 414 9.93 -6.00 -19.82
C LYS A 414 9.44 -4.68 -20.43
N ILE A 415 10.19 -3.59 -20.26
CA ILE A 415 9.89 -2.28 -20.83
C ILE A 415 9.84 -2.35 -22.35
N VAL A 416 10.79 -3.02 -22.99
CA VAL A 416 10.83 -3.19 -24.45
C VAL A 416 9.62 -4.00 -24.94
N ARG A 417 9.22 -5.04 -24.23
CA ARG A 417 8.04 -5.86 -24.56
C ARG A 417 6.74 -5.07 -24.47
N VAL A 418 6.57 -4.28 -23.40
CA VAL A 418 5.37 -3.42 -23.23
C VAL A 418 5.35 -2.35 -24.31
N ASN A 419 6.48 -1.69 -24.61
CA ASN A 419 6.57 -0.71 -25.69
C ASN A 419 6.19 -1.31 -27.05
N ALA A 420 6.59 -2.56 -27.32
CA ALA A 420 6.28 -3.25 -28.57
C ALA A 420 4.77 -3.57 -28.76
N VAL A 421 3.93 -3.40 -27.73
CA VAL A 421 2.48 -3.57 -27.82
C VAL A 421 1.70 -2.30 -27.44
N SER A 422 2.36 -1.26 -26.98
CA SER A 422 1.73 -0.01 -26.51
C SER A 422 0.91 0.68 -27.61
N ASP A 423 1.36 0.61 -28.85
CA ASP A 423 0.68 1.16 -30.02
C ASP A 423 -0.63 0.44 -30.34
N ILE A 424 -0.77 -0.84 -30.00
CA ILE A 424 -2.03 -1.59 -30.11
C ILE A 424 -3.09 -0.96 -29.19
N PHE A 425 -2.70 -0.60 -27.96
CA PHE A 425 -3.57 0.12 -27.03
C PHE A 425 -3.87 1.54 -27.50
N ALA A 426 -2.83 2.31 -27.86
CA ALA A 426 -2.97 3.70 -28.31
C ALA A 426 -3.88 3.82 -29.55
N SER A 427 -3.84 2.82 -30.43
CA SER A 427 -4.72 2.75 -31.60
C SER A 427 -6.17 2.35 -31.27
N GLY A 428 -6.48 2.05 -30.02
CA GLY A 428 -7.83 1.69 -29.55
C GLY A 428 -8.32 0.35 -30.08
N PHE A 429 -7.44 -0.63 -30.19
CA PHE A 429 -7.79 -2.01 -30.58
C PHE A 429 -8.15 -2.90 -29.40
N VAL A 430 -7.83 -2.48 -28.15
CA VAL A 430 -7.92 -3.33 -26.96
C VAL A 430 -9.17 -3.05 -26.17
N TYR A 431 -9.95 -4.10 -25.91
CA TYR A 431 -11.18 -4.06 -25.13
C TYR A 431 -11.03 -4.89 -23.85
N ALA A 432 -11.72 -4.45 -22.80
CA ALA A 432 -11.86 -5.19 -21.55
C ALA A 432 -13.30 -5.08 -21.01
N PRO A 433 -13.85 -6.12 -20.38
CA PRO A 433 -15.15 -6.02 -19.73
C PRO A 433 -15.08 -5.17 -18.46
N PRO A 434 -16.18 -4.54 -18.01
CA PRO A 434 -16.24 -3.76 -16.77
C PRO A 434 -16.32 -4.69 -15.55
N LEU A 435 -15.34 -5.60 -15.42
CA LEU A 435 -15.23 -6.58 -14.34
C LEU A 435 -13.96 -6.34 -13.53
N ARG A 436 -14.02 -6.67 -12.24
CA ARG A 436 -12.94 -6.39 -11.31
C ARG A 436 -11.59 -6.99 -11.72
N TRP A 437 -11.57 -8.25 -12.15
CA TRP A 437 -10.34 -8.90 -12.59
C TRP A 437 -9.73 -8.23 -13.84
N ALA A 438 -10.55 -7.66 -14.72
CA ALA A 438 -10.08 -6.89 -15.87
C ALA A 438 -9.51 -5.53 -15.43
N GLU A 439 -10.14 -4.89 -14.43
CA GLU A 439 -9.64 -3.67 -13.81
C GLU A 439 -8.27 -3.88 -13.15
N GLU A 440 -8.00 -5.05 -12.58
CA GLU A 440 -6.68 -5.40 -12.02
C GLU A 440 -5.60 -5.47 -13.10
N VAL A 441 -5.91 -5.97 -14.30
CA VAL A 441 -4.99 -5.94 -15.46
C VAL A 441 -4.74 -4.50 -15.92
N ILE A 442 -5.80 -3.72 -16.09
CA ILE A 442 -5.71 -2.31 -16.48
C ILE A 442 -4.84 -1.53 -15.51
N GLU A 443 -5.02 -1.76 -14.20
CA GLU A 443 -4.26 -1.08 -13.15
C GLU A 443 -2.77 -1.43 -13.21
N GLN A 444 -2.42 -2.70 -13.42
CA GLN A 444 -1.02 -3.10 -13.56
C GLN A 444 -0.37 -2.46 -14.79
N PHE A 445 -1.06 -2.39 -15.92
CA PHE A 445 -0.56 -1.67 -17.11
C PHE A 445 -0.41 -0.17 -16.87
N ALA A 446 -1.42 0.46 -16.25
CA ALA A 446 -1.42 1.90 -15.97
C ALA A 446 -0.37 2.32 -14.93
N SER A 447 0.11 1.38 -14.12
CA SER A 447 1.17 1.63 -13.14
C SER A 447 2.56 1.12 -13.59
N PHE A 448 2.65 0.33 -14.66
CA PHE A 448 3.92 -0.16 -15.19
C PHE A 448 4.77 0.98 -15.81
N PRO A 449 6.10 1.09 -15.55
CA PRO A 449 6.96 0.11 -14.88
C PRO A 449 7.08 0.28 -13.35
N ASN A 450 6.30 1.15 -12.72
CA ASN A 450 6.45 1.56 -11.32
C ASN A 450 5.56 0.75 -10.35
N SER A 451 4.94 -0.35 -10.81
CA SER A 451 4.15 -1.25 -9.97
C SER A 451 5.02 -2.25 -9.20
N ASP A 452 4.56 -2.69 -8.03
CA ASP A 452 5.24 -3.75 -7.26
C ASP A 452 5.03 -5.15 -7.86
N HIS A 453 3.99 -5.31 -8.67
CA HIS A 453 3.64 -6.55 -9.38
C HIS A 453 3.34 -6.23 -10.82
N ASP A 454 3.90 -7.00 -11.73
CA ASP A 454 3.77 -6.85 -13.18
C ASP A 454 3.47 -8.19 -13.91
N ASP A 455 3.09 -9.22 -13.14
CA ASP A 455 2.88 -10.58 -13.66
C ASP A 455 1.74 -10.64 -14.70
N LEU A 456 0.66 -9.86 -14.49
CA LEU A 456 -0.44 -9.74 -15.46
C LEU A 456 -0.02 -8.96 -16.71
N VAL A 457 0.91 -8.00 -16.57
CA VAL A 457 1.49 -7.29 -17.72
C VAL A 457 2.36 -8.22 -18.53
N ASP A 458 3.21 -9.03 -17.88
CA ASP A 458 4.08 -10.00 -18.56
C ASP A 458 3.26 -11.04 -19.31
N SER A 459 2.28 -11.65 -18.66
CA SER A 459 1.36 -12.62 -19.29
C SER A 459 0.61 -11.99 -20.48
N SER A 460 0.11 -10.76 -20.33
CA SER A 460 -0.63 -10.06 -21.41
C SER A 460 0.26 -9.71 -22.59
N THR A 461 1.46 -9.19 -22.35
CA THR A 461 2.38 -8.79 -23.44
C THR A 461 2.80 -9.97 -24.30
N GLN A 462 2.97 -11.14 -23.72
CA GLN A 462 3.25 -12.37 -24.48
C GLN A 462 2.11 -12.70 -25.46
N ALA A 463 0.85 -12.62 -25.01
CA ALA A 463 -0.31 -12.87 -25.85
C ALA A 463 -0.45 -11.83 -26.97
N LEU A 464 -0.30 -10.54 -26.63
CA LEU A 464 -0.43 -9.42 -27.58
C LEU A 464 0.67 -9.44 -28.65
N LEU A 465 1.91 -9.73 -28.27
CA LEU A 465 3.01 -9.92 -29.21
C LEU A 465 2.73 -11.09 -30.17
N ARG A 466 2.12 -12.17 -29.68
CA ARG A 466 1.76 -13.32 -30.50
C ARG A 466 0.68 -12.99 -31.52
N PHE A 467 -0.32 -12.16 -31.17
CA PHE A 467 -1.32 -11.67 -32.12
C PHE A 467 -0.66 -10.80 -33.23
N ARG A 468 0.27 -9.92 -32.87
CA ARG A 468 1.01 -9.09 -33.82
C ARG A 468 1.86 -9.95 -34.76
N GLN A 469 2.67 -10.86 -34.23
CA GLN A 469 3.51 -11.78 -35.00
C GLN A 469 2.70 -12.74 -35.90
N GLY A 470 1.51 -13.10 -35.46
CA GLY A 470 0.57 -13.94 -36.23
C GLY A 470 -0.17 -13.20 -37.34
N GLY A 471 0.02 -11.88 -37.47
CA GLY A 471 -0.65 -11.07 -38.49
C GLY A 471 -2.15 -10.83 -38.22
N PHE A 472 -2.62 -11.11 -36.99
CA PHE A 472 -4.03 -10.85 -36.60
C PHE A 472 -4.30 -9.37 -36.41
N ILE A 473 -3.28 -8.59 -36.00
CA ILE A 473 -3.34 -7.14 -35.85
C ILE A 473 -2.11 -6.53 -36.48
N SER A 474 -2.32 -5.49 -37.30
CA SER A 474 -1.30 -4.58 -37.80
C SER A 474 -1.64 -3.14 -37.38
N THR A 475 -0.63 -2.38 -37.03
CA THR A 475 -0.74 -0.96 -36.76
C THR A 475 -0.08 -0.16 -37.88
N GLN A 476 -0.30 1.16 -37.95
CA GLN A 476 0.35 2.00 -38.97
C GLN A 476 1.89 1.91 -38.93
N ASN A 477 2.47 1.64 -37.76
CA ASN A 477 3.92 1.47 -37.63
C ASN A 477 4.43 0.21 -38.32
N ASP A 478 3.62 -0.87 -38.37
CA ASP A 478 3.99 -2.11 -39.08
C ASP A 478 4.04 -1.89 -40.60
N ASP A 479 3.15 -1.06 -41.11
CA ASP A 479 3.10 -0.72 -42.55
C ASP A 479 4.33 0.14 -42.96
N GLU A 480 4.81 1.02 -42.09
CA GLU A 480 6.01 1.84 -42.34
C GLU A 480 7.29 1.00 -42.32
N GLU A 481 7.42 0.02 -41.42
CA GLU A 481 8.58 -0.89 -41.41
C GLU A 481 8.60 -1.79 -42.66
N GLU A 482 7.47 -2.27 -43.15
CA GLU A 482 7.38 -3.05 -44.37
C GLU A 482 7.78 -2.22 -45.61
N TYR A 483 7.45 -0.93 -45.63
CA TYR A 483 7.80 -0.01 -46.69
C TYR A 483 9.32 0.28 -46.73
N VAL A 484 9.95 0.41 -45.56
CA VAL A 484 11.41 0.63 -45.45
C VAL A 484 12.19 -0.62 -45.90
N VAL A 485 11.73 -1.81 -45.59
CA VAL A 485 12.35 -3.08 -46.01
C VAL A 485 12.24 -3.27 -47.53
N ARG A 486 11.09 -2.95 -48.14
CA ARG A 486 10.92 -3.02 -49.62
C ARG A 486 11.78 -2.00 -50.35
N ALA A 487 11.91 -0.77 -49.83
CA ALA A 487 12.78 0.24 -50.42
C ALA A 487 14.27 -0.11 -50.41
N LYS A 488 14.72 -0.97 -49.46
CA LYS A 488 16.08 -1.50 -49.42
C LYS A 488 16.31 -2.70 -50.35
N ALA A 489 15.27 -3.45 -50.70
CA ALA A 489 15.34 -4.62 -51.57
C ALA A 489 15.44 -4.23 -53.05
N ASP A 490 14.98 -3.05 -53.47
CA ASP A 490 15.01 -2.57 -54.83
C ASP A 490 16.38 -1.94 -55.27
N TYR A 491 17.39 -1.96 -54.39
CA TYR A 491 18.74 -1.42 -54.65
C TYR A 491 19.83 -2.48 -54.76
N TYR A 492 19.46 -3.79 -54.95
CA TYR A 492 20.45 -4.83 -55.25
C TYR A 492 19.98 -5.71 -56.46
#